data_583ef5adc2345017dda3a0525feccce8
#
_entry.id   583ef5adc2345017dda3a0525feccce8
#
_cell.length_a   1.000
_cell.length_b   1.000
_cell.length_c   1.000
_cell.angle_alpha   90.00
_cell.angle_beta   90.00
_cell.angle_gamma   90.00
#
_symmetry.space_group_name_H-M   'P 1'
#
loop_
_entity.id
_entity.type
_entity.pdbx_description
1 polymer ?
#
loop_
_entity_poly.entity_id
_entity_poly.type
_entity_poly.pdbx_seq_one_letter_code
_entity_poly.pdbx_strand_id
1 'polypeptide(L)'
;MSFLFAQPEMLGAAATDLASIGSAISTANAAAAAATTRVLAAGADEVSAAVAALFSGHAQTYQALSTQAAAFHQQIVQTLTSTAGAYASAEAANVEQQLLGAINAPTMALLGRPLIGHGADGAPGTGQAGGAGGILYGNGGNGGSGATGQAGGAGGAAGLIGHGGAGGLGGTGASGGAGGAGGWLWGNGGAGGNGGVGVAGDPGGVGGAGGAGGAAGLWGSGGSGGTGGQGGVGGGKSGDGGTGGIGGAGGGGGWLHGDGGAGGHGGQGGTGVSSGGNGGAGGTGGDGRGLSGSGGAGGRGGQTGVGGKVGENNFGGAGGAGGTGGLIGNGGAGGNGGQGAISGAGGAGGNAWLIGDGGAGGNGGDIRGQGGGAGGAGGAGGQLIGNGGTGGAGGTVTSPNGLGGAGGAGGGAGLIGHGGTGGAGGHSAQGPDGNGGIGGAGGAGGNGGQLYGTGGTGGTGGKGGDGFGVGAIRQGRGWRDRRARRCRRPDRRRRDRRDRRKGRHRRRGRYRRQRRDRRKRWGRRPNRQRRGRRRRRKRWGRQRWHPRQRRGRRRRRDRGNPVRPARPTRSARPARPRLTRPNRRGPRNPEKGWSTRGANIRWAQRHTSV
;
A
#
# COMPACT_ATOMS: atom_id res chain seq x y z
N MET A 1 17.41 32.88 -38.07
CA MET A 1 16.00 32.83 -37.68
C MET A 1 15.66 34.16 -37.03
N SER A 2 14.72 34.95 -37.60
CA SER A 2 14.30 36.20 -36.99
C SER A 2 13.45 35.85 -35.76
N PHE A 3 13.94 36.19 -34.58
CA PHE A 3 13.15 36.07 -33.36
C PHE A 3 12.09 37.16 -33.37
N LEU A 4 10.83 36.77 -33.50
CA LEU A 4 9.69 37.66 -33.29
C LEU A 4 9.60 37.90 -31.78
N PHE A 5 10.04 39.06 -31.31
CA PHE A 5 9.83 39.50 -29.95
C PHE A 5 8.36 39.91 -29.79
N ALA A 6 7.50 38.99 -29.36
CA ALA A 6 6.16 39.33 -28.92
C ALA A 6 6.28 39.90 -27.51
N GLN A 7 6.08 41.21 -27.36
CA GLN A 7 6.00 41.86 -26.04
C GLN A 7 4.60 41.61 -25.45
N PRO A 8 4.46 40.86 -24.35
CA PRO A 8 3.15 40.53 -23.77
C PRO A 8 2.34 41.78 -23.39
N GLU A 9 3.01 42.85 -22.95
CA GLU A 9 2.39 44.09 -22.57
C GLU A 9 1.72 44.78 -23.78
N MET A 10 2.36 44.74 -24.96
CA MET A 10 1.81 45.29 -26.20
C MET A 10 0.56 44.51 -26.65
N LEU A 11 0.57 43.20 -26.52
CA LEU A 11 -0.61 42.37 -26.81
C LEU A 11 -1.76 42.66 -25.83
N GLY A 12 -1.45 42.83 -24.54
CA GLY A 12 -2.43 43.21 -23.52
C GLY A 12 -3.02 44.60 -23.78
N ALA A 13 -2.19 45.60 -24.16
CA ALA A 13 -2.64 46.94 -24.52
C ALA A 13 -3.55 46.89 -25.78
N ALA A 14 -3.14 46.17 -26.83
CA ALA A 14 -3.96 46.01 -28.04
C ALA A 14 -5.31 45.32 -27.74
N ALA A 15 -5.34 44.33 -26.83
CA ALA A 15 -6.59 43.71 -26.39
C ALA A 15 -7.51 44.70 -25.66
N THR A 16 -6.95 45.60 -24.84
CA THR A 16 -7.68 46.67 -24.15
C THR A 16 -8.24 47.70 -25.11
N ASP A 17 -7.44 48.14 -26.06
CA ASP A 17 -7.87 49.09 -27.10
C ASP A 17 -8.98 48.50 -27.97
N LEU A 18 -8.83 47.23 -28.35
CA LEU A 18 -9.85 46.52 -29.12
C LEU A 18 -11.15 46.36 -28.29
N ALA A 19 -11.07 46.10 -27.01
CA ALA A 19 -12.24 46.05 -26.13
C ALA A 19 -12.95 47.41 -26.04
N SER A 20 -12.20 48.51 -25.98
CA SER A 20 -12.77 49.87 -25.94
C SER A 20 -13.49 50.22 -27.24
N ILE A 21 -12.93 49.85 -28.41
CA ILE A 21 -13.55 49.98 -29.72
C ILE A 21 -14.86 49.19 -29.78
N GLY A 22 -14.85 47.94 -29.34
CA GLY A 22 -16.05 47.09 -29.29
C GLY A 22 -17.16 47.70 -28.43
N SER A 23 -16.80 48.25 -27.28
CA SER A 23 -17.73 48.94 -26.39
C SER A 23 -18.32 50.21 -27.05
N ALA A 24 -17.50 51.03 -27.73
CA ALA A 24 -17.96 52.21 -28.44
C ALA A 24 -18.93 51.86 -29.56
N ILE A 25 -18.62 50.84 -30.37
CA ILE A 25 -19.50 50.36 -31.46
C ILE A 25 -20.83 49.86 -30.88
N SER A 26 -20.77 49.07 -29.81
CA SER A 26 -21.98 48.54 -29.16
C SER A 26 -22.88 49.66 -28.63
N THR A 27 -22.29 50.70 -28.02
CA THR A 27 -23.01 51.87 -27.54
C THR A 27 -23.65 52.67 -28.67
N ALA A 28 -22.93 52.89 -29.76
CA ALA A 28 -23.46 53.58 -30.93
C ALA A 28 -24.61 52.82 -31.61
N ASN A 29 -24.46 51.48 -31.75
CA ASN A 29 -25.54 50.63 -32.30
C ASN A 29 -26.77 50.61 -31.43
N ALA A 30 -26.62 50.58 -30.12
CA ALA A 30 -27.74 50.63 -29.17
C ALA A 30 -28.46 52.00 -29.26
N ALA A 31 -27.73 53.11 -29.38
CA ALA A 31 -28.32 54.42 -29.53
C ALA A 31 -29.10 54.57 -30.86
N ALA A 32 -28.60 54.00 -31.97
CA ALA A 32 -29.24 54.05 -33.28
C ALA A 32 -30.47 53.10 -33.38
N ALA A 33 -30.53 52.04 -32.58
CA ALA A 33 -31.52 50.96 -32.76
C ALA A 33 -32.98 51.45 -32.73
N ALA A 34 -33.36 52.28 -31.76
CA ALA A 34 -34.73 52.74 -31.60
C ALA A 34 -35.20 53.65 -32.77
N ALA A 35 -34.33 54.49 -33.28
CA ALA A 35 -34.66 55.43 -34.37
C ALA A 35 -34.72 54.74 -35.76
N THR A 36 -33.93 53.67 -35.96
CA THR A 36 -33.78 53.06 -37.30
C THR A 36 -34.68 51.83 -37.48
N THR A 37 -34.99 51.06 -36.36
CA THR A 37 -35.81 49.85 -36.45
C THR A 37 -37.33 50.13 -36.48
N ARG A 38 -37.75 51.39 -36.23
CA ARG A 38 -39.14 51.80 -36.18
C ARG A 38 -39.34 53.09 -36.98
N VAL A 39 -39.01 53.09 -38.29
CA VAL A 39 -39.19 54.23 -39.17
C VAL A 39 -40.67 54.42 -39.44
N LEU A 40 -41.19 55.64 -39.19
CA LEU A 40 -42.58 55.98 -39.49
C LEU A 40 -42.74 56.30 -40.98
N ALA A 41 -43.88 55.89 -41.57
CA ALA A 41 -44.20 56.24 -42.94
C ALA A 41 -44.35 57.78 -43.09
N ALA A 42 -43.76 58.30 -44.13
CA ALA A 42 -43.78 59.75 -44.39
C ALA A 42 -45.15 60.31 -44.82
N GLY A 43 -46.03 59.41 -45.30
CA GLY A 43 -47.42 59.69 -45.67
C GLY A 43 -48.30 58.49 -45.35
N ALA A 44 -49.64 58.70 -45.51
CA ALA A 44 -50.63 57.66 -45.31
C ALA A 44 -50.88 56.82 -46.59
N ASP A 45 -49.86 56.62 -47.43
CA ASP A 45 -49.94 55.89 -48.69
C ASP A 45 -49.11 54.55 -48.61
N GLU A 46 -49.44 53.59 -49.47
CA GLU A 46 -48.86 52.29 -49.54
C GLU A 46 -47.35 52.33 -49.85
N VAL A 47 -46.89 53.27 -50.61
CA VAL A 47 -45.48 53.41 -50.99
C VAL A 47 -44.65 53.87 -49.79
N SER A 48 -45.14 54.90 -49.09
CA SER A 48 -44.50 55.38 -47.85
C SER A 48 -44.42 54.32 -46.79
N ALA A 49 -45.50 53.51 -46.61
CA ALA A 49 -45.53 52.39 -45.70
C ALA A 49 -44.55 51.29 -46.12
N ALA A 50 -44.48 50.96 -47.41
CA ALA A 50 -43.55 49.94 -47.92
C ALA A 50 -42.08 50.35 -47.74
N VAL A 51 -41.75 51.60 -47.96
CA VAL A 51 -40.41 52.17 -47.78
C VAL A 51 -40.04 52.17 -46.31
N ALA A 52 -40.92 52.60 -45.43
CA ALA A 52 -40.69 52.52 -43.95
C ALA A 52 -40.43 51.11 -43.46
N ALA A 53 -41.21 50.13 -43.94
CA ALA A 53 -41.05 48.72 -43.64
C ALA A 53 -39.70 48.16 -44.13
N LEU A 54 -39.28 48.52 -45.34
CA LEU A 54 -38.00 48.13 -45.93
C LEU A 54 -36.82 48.63 -45.07
N PHE A 55 -36.80 49.90 -44.69
CA PHE A 55 -35.74 50.51 -43.90
C PHE A 55 -35.74 49.88 -42.45
N SER A 56 -36.90 49.70 -41.85
CA SER A 56 -37.03 49.04 -40.52
C SER A 56 -36.54 47.58 -40.56
N GLY A 57 -36.87 46.85 -41.63
CA GLY A 57 -36.39 45.48 -41.82
C GLY A 57 -34.87 45.40 -42.03
N HIS A 58 -34.32 46.32 -42.80
CA HIS A 58 -32.88 46.45 -43.02
C HIS A 58 -32.16 46.75 -41.70
N ALA A 59 -32.67 47.70 -40.91
CA ALA A 59 -32.11 48.01 -39.58
C ALA A 59 -32.18 46.86 -38.60
N GLN A 60 -33.26 46.07 -38.59
CA GLN A 60 -33.37 44.87 -37.76
C GLN A 60 -32.32 43.83 -38.16
N THR A 61 -32.11 43.60 -39.46
CA THR A 61 -31.10 42.70 -39.99
C THR A 61 -29.69 43.17 -39.58
N TYR A 62 -29.43 44.46 -39.67
CA TYR A 62 -28.17 45.06 -39.21
C TYR A 62 -27.94 44.87 -37.72
N GLN A 63 -28.95 45.05 -36.87
CA GLN A 63 -28.81 44.81 -35.41
C GLN A 63 -28.52 43.34 -35.09
N ALA A 64 -29.11 42.37 -35.80
CA ALA A 64 -28.80 40.95 -35.66
C ALA A 64 -27.34 40.66 -36.06
N LEU A 65 -26.86 41.18 -37.18
CA LEU A 65 -25.47 41.06 -37.62
C LEU A 65 -24.50 41.71 -36.62
N SER A 66 -24.85 42.92 -36.11
CA SER A 66 -24.06 43.63 -35.09
C SER A 66 -23.87 42.81 -33.82
N THR A 67 -24.88 42.06 -33.38
CA THR A 67 -24.78 41.19 -32.22
C THR A 67 -23.78 40.05 -32.46
N GLN A 68 -23.77 39.43 -33.64
CA GLN A 68 -22.80 38.41 -34.02
C GLN A 68 -21.39 38.98 -34.12
N ALA A 69 -21.24 40.17 -34.72
CA ALA A 69 -19.95 40.87 -34.81
C ALA A 69 -19.40 41.20 -33.40
N ALA A 70 -20.24 41.63 -32.47
CA ALA A 70 -19.86 41.92 -31.10
C ALA A 70 -19.37 40.66 -30.38
N ALA A 71 -20.05 39.51 -30.54
CA ALA A 71 -19.62 38.24 -29.96
C ALA A 71 -18.27 37.79 -30.52
N PHE A 72 -18.06 37.89 -31.82
CA PHE A 72 -16.78 37.59 -32.48
C PHE A 72 -15.65 38.52 -31.99
N HIS A 73 -15.95 39.80 -31.86
CA HIS A 73 -15.01 40.80 -31.34
C HIS A 73 -14.59 40.47 -29.90
N GLN A 74 -15.54 40.13 -29.02
CA GLN A 74 -15.24 39.67 -27.63
C GLN A 74 -14.37 38.42 -27.61
N GLN A 75 -14.59 37.47 -28.51
CA GLN A 75 -13.79 36.26 -28.62
C GLN A 75 -12.33 36.58 -29.00
N ILE A 76 -12.12 37.51 -29.93
CA ILE A 76 -10.77 37.99 -30.31
C ILE A 76 -10.08 38.63 -29.09
N VAL A 77 -10.77 39.53 -28.38
CA VAL A 77 -10.23 40.19 -27.18
C VAL A 77 -9.82 39.15 -26.11
N GLN A 78 -10.66 38.18 -25.85
CA GLN A 78 -10.36 37.11 -24.90
C GLN A 78 -9.15 36.26 -25.32
N THR A 79 -9.07 35.93 -26.63
CA THR A 79 -7.94 35.17 -27.19
C THR A 79 -6.63 35.94 -27.07
N LEU A 80 -6.63 37.24 -27.40
CA LEU A 80 -5.45 38.09 -27.27
C LEU A 80 -4.99 38.22 -25.80
N THR A 81 -5.93 38.43 -24.88
CA THR A 81 -5.62 38.53 -23.43
C THR A 81 -5.03 37.23 -22.89
N SER A 82 -5.63 36.09 -23.24
CA SER A 82 -5.11 34.76 -22.81
C SER A 82 -3.73 34.49 -23.42
N THR A 83 -3.52 34.87 -24.69
CA THR A 83 -2.23 34.70 -25.35
C THR A 83 -1.15 35.59 -24.72
N ALA A 84 -1.47 36.86 -24.40
CA ALA A 84 -0.56 37.76 -23.71
C ALA A 84 -0.13 37.20 -22.34
N GLY A 85 -1.09 36.65 -21.55
CA GLY A 85 -0.83 35.99 -20.30
C GLY A 85 0.06 34.75 -20.44
N ALA A 86 -0.17 33.93 -21.47
CA ALA A 86 0.66 32.74 -21.75
C ALA A 86 2.11 33.14 -22.13
N TYR A 87 2.31 34.16 -22.92
CA TYR A 87 3.64 34.68 -23.25
C TYR A 87 4.35 35.25 -22.01
N ALA A 88 3.66 36.05 -21.20
CA ALA A 88 4.23 36.63 -19.98
C ALA A 88 4.69 35.52 -19.00
N SER A 89 3.89 34.47 -18.82
CA SER A 89 4.26 33.34 -17.98
C SER A 89 5.43 32.54 -18.55
N ALA A 90 5.50 32.33 -19.85
CA ALA A 90 6.63 31.66 -20.51
C ALA A 90 7.93 32.46 -20.39
N GLU A 91 7.86 33.81 -20.54
CA GLU A 91 9.03 34.68 -20.38
C GLU A 91 9.54 34.70 -18.94
N ALA A 92 8.65 34.77 -17.94
CA ALA A 92 9.02 34.66 -16.54
C ALA A 92 9.73 33.31 -16.24
N ALA A 93 9.22 32.22 -16.78
CA ALA A 93 9.84 30.89 -16.63
C ALA A 93 11.23 30.82 -17.30
N ASN A 94 11.39 31.46 -18.47
CA ASN A 94 12.69 31.52 -19.16
C ASN A 94 13.74 32.34 -18.36
N VAL A 95 13.34 33.48 -17.78
CA VAL A 95 14.22 34.27 -16.91
C VAL A 95 14.63 33.47 -15.68
N GLU A 96 13.70 32.77 -15.04
CA GLU A 96 14.01 31.87 -13.91
C GLU A 96 15.01 30.80 -14.31
N GLN A 97 14.81 30.12 -15.45
CA GLN A 97 15.72 29.08 -15.94
C GLN A 97 17.11 29.63 -16.26
N GLN A 98 17.21 30.81 -16.87
CA GLN A 98 18.50 31.46 -17.14
C GLN A 98 19.23 31.83 -15.86
N LEU A 99 18.54 32.37 -14.86
CA LEU A 99 19.10 32.69 -13.56
C LEU A 99 19.57 31.41 -12.84
N LEU A 100 18.73 30.37 -12.81
CA LEU A 100 19.12 29.06 -12.26
C LEU A 100 20.29 28.44 -13.03
N GLY A 101 20.34 28.59 -14.36
CA GLY A 101 21.46 28.16 -15.19
C GLY A 101 22.76 28.84 -14.79
N ALA A 102 22.74 30.18 -14.60
CA ALA A 102 23.90 30.93 -14.15
C ALA A 102 24.37 30.54 -12.72
N ILE A 103 23.42 30.36 -11.79
CA ILE A 103 23.70 29.93 -10.42
C ILE A 103 24.27 28.49 -10.38
N ASN A 104 23.77 27.62 -11.23
CA ASN A 104 24.15 26.20 -11.27
C ASN A 104 25.42 25.94 -12.08
N ALA A 105 25.81 26.83 -12.99
CA ALA A 105 26.95 26.61 -13.90
C ALA A 105 28.24 26.20 -13.18
N PRO A 106 28.67 26.86 -12.09
CA PRO A 106 29.90 26.48 -11.39
C PRO A 106 29.84 25.06 -10.80
N THR A 107 28.71 24.71 -10.17
CA THR A 107 28.57 23.39 -9.52
C THR A 107 28.36 22.29 -10.54
N MET A 108 27.72 22.58 -11.68
CA MET A 108 27.62 21.66 -12.80
C MET A 108 28.98 21.36 -13.42
N ALA A 109 29.82 22.38 -13.61
CA ALA A 109 31.17 22.20 -14.17
C ALA A 109 32.11 21.43 -13.24
N LEU A 110 32.04 21.67 -11.91
CA LEU A 110 32.97 21.06 -10.94
C LEU A 110 32.49 19.71 -10.44
N LEU A 111 31.18 19.53 -10.24
CA LEU A 111 30.58 18.38 -9.51
C LEU A 111 29.55 17.60 -10.35
N GLY A 112 29.22 18.05 -11.55
CA GLY A 112 28.20 17.43 -12.41
C GLY A 112 26.80 17.49 -11.81
N ARG A 113 26.54 18.38 -10.81
CA ARG A 113 25.25 18.52 -10.14
C ARG A 113 24.88 19.98 -9.97
N PRO A 114 23.57 20.33 -10.13
CA PRO A 114 23.12 21.68 -9.86
C PRO A 114 23.23 22.03 -8.37
N LEU A 115 23.43 23.29 -8.04
CA LEU A 115 23.33 23.80 -6.68
C LEU A 115 21.88 23.82 -6.22
N ILE A 116 20.98 24.31 -7.08
CA ILE A 116 19.54 24.43 -6.86
C ILE A 116 18.82 23.81 -8.06
N GLY A 117 17.92 22.88 -7.79
CA GLY A 117 17.08 22.26 -8.84
C GLY A 117 16.68 20.84 -8.48
N HIS A 118 15.61 20.38 -9.05
CA HIS A 118 15.15 19.01 -8.88
C HIS A 118 15.96 18.05 -9.76
N GLY A 119 16.13 16.82 -9.31
CA GLY A 119 16.67 15.74 -10.12
C GLY A 119 15.73 15.40 -11.27
N ALA A 120 16.27 15.06 -12.43
CA ALA A 120 15.45 14.59 -13.55
C ALA A 120 14.82 13.25 -13.23
N ASP A 121 13.57 13.04 -13.66
CA ASP A 121 12.89 11.75 -13.55
C ASP A 121 13.51 10.75 -14.54
N GLY A 122 13.56 9.49 -14.15
CA GLY A 122 13.95 8.39 -15.01
C GLY A 122 12.91 8.17 -16.13
N ALA A 123 13.35 7.89 -17.34
CA ALA A 123 12.44 7.68 -18.46
C ALA A 123 11.52 6.47 -18.23
N PRO A 124 10.20 6.59 -18.48
CA PRO A 124 9.25 5.49 -18.33
C PRO A 124 9.60 4.29 -19.23
N GLY A 125 9.42 3.07 -18.73
CA GLY A 125 9.66 1.84 -19.48
C GLY A 125 11.15 1.47 -19.60
N THR A 126 12.08 2.24 -19.00
CA THR A 126 13.52 1.98 -19.11
C THR A 126 14.17 1.45 -17.84
N GLY A 127 13.48 1.54 -16.68
CA GLY A 127 14.08 1.24 -15.39
C GLY A 127 15.21 2.20 -15.00
N GLN A 128 15.31 3.36 -15.67
CA GLN A 128 16.33 4.36 -15.38
C GLN A 128 16.12 4.96 -14.00
N ALA A 129 17.22 5.13 -13.24
CA ALA A 129 17.16 5.81 -11.96
C ALA A 129 16.85 7.30 -12.12
N GLY A 130 16.12 7.88 -11.17
CA GLY A 130 15.95 9.31 -11.07
C GLY A 130 17.26 10.01 -10.75
N GLY A 131 17.42 11.22 -11.29
CA GLY A 131 18.58 12.07 -11.04
C GLY A 131 18.64 12.57 -9.61
N ALA A 132 19.85 12.84 -9.11
CA ALA A 132 20.00 13.47 -7.79
C ALA A 132 19.51 14.93 -7.84
N GLY A 133 18.85 15.38 -6.78
CA GLY A 133 18.48 16.78 -6.59
C GLY A 133 19.68 17.69 -6.40
N GLY A 134 19.47 19.00 -6.40
CA GLY A 134 20.50 20.01 -6.19
C GLY A 134 21.27 19.80 -4.88
N ILE A 135 22.50 20.30 -4.87
CA ILE A 135 23.38 20.11 -3.68
C ILE A 135 22.77 20.82 -2.46
N LEU A 136 22.28 22.06 -2.64
CA LEU A 136 21.72 22.87 -1.56
C LEU A 136 20.20 22.68 -1.43
N TYR A 137 19.49 22.76 -2.55
CA TYR A 137 18.02 22.69 -2.56
C TYR A 137 17.52 21.95 -3.80
N GLY A 138 16.60 21.02 -3.58
CA GLY A 138 15.89 20.31 -4.61
C GLY A 138 15.60 18.84 -4.27
N ASN A 139 14.49 18.34 -4.76
CA ASN A 139 14.10 16.95 -4.57
C ASN A 139 14.88 16.05 -5.54
N GLY A 140 15.10 14.81 -5.15
CA GLY A 140 15.53 13.78 -6.09
C GLY A 140 14.47 13.51 -7.14
N GLY A 141 14.87 13.17 -8.38
CA GLY A 141 13.97 12.74 -9.44
C GLY A 141 13.39 11.36 -9.16
N ASN A 142 12.20 11.09 -9.68
CA ASN A 142 11.58 9.77 -9.57
C ASN A 142 12.29 8.75 -10.47
N GLY A 143 12.30 7.50 -10.06
CA GLY A 143 12.79 6.41 -10.91
C GLY A 143 11.80 6.11 -12.04
N GLY A 144 12.31 5.81 -13.25
CA GLY A 144 11.51 5.36 -14.38
C GLY A 144 10.92 3.97 -14.13
N SER A 145 9.72 3.70 -14.65
CA SER A 145 9.15 2.36 -14.64
C SER A 145 10.01 1.39 -15.45
N GLY A 146 10.03 0.13 -15.07
CA GLY A 146 10.70 -0.93 -15.83
C GLY A 146 9.84 -1.43 -16.99
N ALA A 147 10.48 -1.90 -18.08
CA ALA A 147 9.85 -2.71 -19.10
C ALA A 147 9.52 -4.11 -18.55
N THR A 148 8.85 -4.96 -19.36
CA THR A 148 8.55 -6.36 -19.02
C THR A 148 9.84 -7.10 -18.62
N GLY A 149 9.85 -7.68 -17.42
CA GLY A 149 11.03 -8.38 -16.87
C GLY A 149 12.11 -7.45 -16.31
N GLN A 150 11.95 -6.13 -16.39
CA GLN A 150 12.91 -5.15 -15.93
C GLN A 150 12.45 -4.46 -14.64
N ALA A 151 13.34 -4.32 -13.66
CA ALA A 151 13.06 -3.60 -12.43
C ALA A 151 12.79 -2.11 -12.67
N GLY A 152 11.98 -1.51 -11.83
CA GLY A 152 11.82 -0.06 -11.79
C GLY A 152 13.11 0.62 -11.34
N GLY A 153 13.37 1.83 -11.85
CA GLY A 153 14.52 2.65 -11.49
C GLY A 153 14.44 3.11 -10.04
N ALA A 154 15.60 3.26 -9.39
CA ALA A 154 15.65 3.87 -8.07
C ALA A 154 15.30 5.35 -8.13
N GLY A 155 14.63 5.89 -7.12
CA GLY A 155 14.47 7.34 -6.96
C GLY A 155 15.79 8.02 -6.64
N GLY A 156 15.97 9.24 -7.13
CA GLY A 156 17.14 10.08 -6.88
C GLY A 156 17.20 10.56 -5.42
N ALA A 157 18.38 10.75 -4.89
CA ALA A 157 18.57 11.34 -3.56
C ALA A 157 18.51 12.86 -3.62
N ALA A 158 17.95 13.51 -2.61
CA ALA A 158 18.09 14.97 -2.44
C ALA A 158 19.49 15.33 -1.93
N GLY A 159 19.83 16.64 -1.95
CA GLY A 159 21.09 17.14 -1.37
C GLY A 159 20.93 17.52 0.09
N LEU A 160 21.11 18.84 0.40
CA LEU A 160 20.99 19.34 1.77
C LEU A 160 19.52 19.42 2.19
N ILE A 161 18.68 20.07 1.38
CA ILE A 161 17.26 20.29 1.61
C ILE A 161 16.47 19.75 0.42
N GLY A 162 15.53 18.86 0.64
CA GLY A 162 14.64 18.29 -0.37
C GLY A 162 14.24 16.87 -0.05
N HIS A 163 13.21 16.40 -0.71
CA HIS A 163 12.73 15.03 -0.55
C HIS A 163 13.43 14.07 -1.50
N GLY A 164 13.60 12.85 -1.10
CA GLY A 164 14.05 11.78 -2.01
C GLY A 164 12.98 11.50 -3.06
N GLY A 165 13.40 11.18 -4.30
CA GLY A 165 12.52 10.76 -5.38
C GLY A 165 11.90 9.40 -5.10
N ALA A 166 10.69 9.15 -5.63
CA ALA A 166 10.05 7.85 -5.54
C ALA A 166 10.75 6.82 -6.43
N GLY A 167 10.76 5.57 -6.02
CA GLY A 167 11.19 4.45 -6.88
C GLY A 167 10.18 4.20 -7.99
N GLY A 168 10.67 3.82 -9.18
CA GLY A 168 9.86 3.46 -10.34
C GLY A 168 9.13 2.14 -10.14
N LEU A 169 8.02 1.96 -10.84
CA LEU A 169 7.24 0.73 -10.87
C LEU A 169 8.05 -0.38 -11.55
N GLY A 170 8.00 -1.58 -11.01
CA GLY A 170 8.56 -2.76 -11.67
C GLY A 170 7.76 -3.11 -12.93
N GLY A 171 8.45 -3.50 -14.00
CA GLY A 171 7.81 -4.15 -15.14
C GLY A 171 7.24 -5.52 -14.77
N THR A 172 6.47 -6.13 -15.67
CA THR A 172 5.81 -7.43 -15.44
C THR A 172 6.82 -8.47 -14.93
N GLY A 173 6.54 -9.08 -13.78
CA GLY A 173 7.42 -10.05 -13.13
C GLY A 173 8.66 -9.47 -12.43
N ALA A 174 8.85 -8.15 -12.42
CA ALA A 174 10.06 -7.52 -11.89
C ALA A 174 9.78 -6.61 -10.70
N SER A 175 10.82 -6.37 -9.89
CA SER A 175 10.73 -5.57 -8.66
C SER A 175 10.56 -4.08 -8.93
N GLY A 176 9.86 -3.39 -8.03
CA GLY A 176 9.86 -1.92 -7.98
C GLY A 176 11.23 -1.38 -7.55
N GLY A 177 11.53 -0.15 -7.97
CA GLY A 177 12.72 0.59 -7.61
C GLY A 177 12.70 1.06 -6.16
N ALA A 178 13.87 1.21 -5.53
CA ALA A 178 13.98 1.80 -4.21
C ALA A 178 13.65 3.30 -4.23
N GLY A 179 13.07 3.84 -3.16
CA GLY A 179 12.94 5.28 -2.98
C GLY A 179 14.28 5.94 -2.68
N GLY A 180 14.47 7.16 -3.16
CA GLY A 180 15.65 7.98 -2.92
C GLY A 180 15.76 8.48 -1.48
N ALA A 181 16.98 8.76 -1.02
CA ALA A 181 17.20 9.36 0.29
C ALA A 181 16.70 10.81 0.35
N GLY A 182 16.11 11.22 1.47
CA GLY A 182 15.81 12.63 1.75
C GLY A 182 17.07 13.43 1.99
N GLY A 183 16.91 14.78 2.00
CA GLY A 183 18.00 15.72 2.20
C GLY A 183 18.70 15.52 3.53
N TRP A 184 20.02 15.77 3.55
CA TRP A 184 20.82 15.58 4.74
C TRP A 184 20.29 16.40 5.94
N LEU A 185 19.92 17.66 5.75
CA LEU A 185 19.38 18.52 6.82
C LEU A 185 17.87 18.36 6.96
N TRP A 186 17.14 18.47 5.84
CA TRP A 186 15.68 18.47 5.81
C TRP A 186 15.14 17.74 4.60
N GLY A 187 14.22 16.82 4.82
CA GLY A 187 13.44 16.16 3.79
C GLY A 187 13.11 14.71 4.07
N ASN A 188 11.99 14.25 3.57
CA ASN A 188 11.55 12.88 3.71
C ASN A 188 12.27 11.97 2.70
N GLY A 189 12.45 10.74 3.06
CA GLY A 189 12.82 9.71 2.10
C GLY A 189 11.72 9.47 1.06
N GLY A 190 12.09 9.13 -0.17
CA GLY A 190 11.18 8.78 -1.24
C GLY A 190 10.49 7.44 -1.00
N ALA A 191 9.27 7.26 -1.49
CA ALA A 191 8.59 5.98 -1.44
C ALA A 191 9.24 4.95 -2.36
N GLY A 192 9.24 3.68 -1.99
CA GLY A 192 9.62 2.58 -2.89
C GLY A 192 8.55 2.36 -3.97
N GLY A 193 8.98 1.97 -5.18
CA GLY A 193 8.09 1.61 -6.28
C GLY A 193 7.39 0.27 -6.05
N ASN A 194 6.21 0.11 -6.61
CA ASN A 194 5.49 -1.16 -6.53
C ASN A 194 6.12 -2.20 -7.45
N GLY A 195 6.06 -3.46 -7.04
CA GLY A 195 6.47 -4.59 -7.88
C GLY A 195 5.48 -4.81 -9.03
N GLY A 196 5.98 -5.28 -10.16
CA GLY A 196 5.18 -5.63 -11.33
C GLY A 196 4.39 -6.92 -11.13
N VAL A 197 3.28 -7.05 -11.86
CA VAL A 197 2.44 -8.26 -11.87
C VAL A 197 3.22 -9.42 -12.48
N GLY A 198 3.10 -10.62 -11.95
CA GLY A 198 3.70 -11.83 -12.51
C GLY A 198 3.20 -12.12 -13.92
N VAL A 199 4.06 -12.72 -14.74
CA VAL A 199 3.71 -13.13 -16.11
C VAL A 199 2.65 -14.22 -16.08
N ALA A 200 1.63 -14.11 -16.92
CA ALA A 200 0.67 -15.20 -17.13
C ALA A 200 1.36 -16.37 -17.83
N GLY A 201 1.08 -17.60 -17.43
CA GLY A 201 1.73 -18.79 -17.98
C GLY A 201 1.27 -20.08 -17.30
N ASP A 202 1.92 -21.20 -17.61
CA ASP A 202 1.66 -22.51 -16.96
C ASP A 202 2.98 -23.06 -16.40
N PRO A 203 3.28 -22.87 -15.09
CA PRO A 203 2.52 -22.11 -14.09
C PRO A 203 2.64 -20.60 -14.27
N GLY A 204 1.75 -19.81 -13.60
CA GLY A 204 1.82 -18.36 -13.53
C GLY A 204 3.12 -17.87 -12.87
N GLY A 205 3.69 -16.78 -13.40
CA GLY A 205 4.92 -16.18 -12.88
C GLY A 205 4.75 -15.51 -11.53
N VAL A 206 5.86 -15.38 -10.79
CA VAL A 206 5.89 -14.69 -9.49
C VAL A 206 5.72 -13.19 -9.69
N GLY A 207 4.93 -12.53 -8.84
CA GLY A 207 4.84 -11.07 -8.80
C GLY A 207 6.15 -10.45 -8.32
N GLY A 208 6.50 -9.29 -8.88
CA GLY A 208 7.71 -8.55 -8.49
C GLY A 208 7.67 -8.08 -7.03
N ALA A 209 8.81 -8.01 -6.37
CA ALA A 209 8.90 -7.42 -5.04
C ALA A 209 8.69 -5.90 -5.06
N GLY A 210 8.09 -5.32 -4.03
CA GLY A 210 8.05 -3.88 -3.83
C GLY A 210 9.44 -3.33 -3.48
N GLY A 211 9.75 -2.12 -3.96
CA GLY A 211 10.99 -1.42 -3.63
C GLY A 211 11.01 -0.92 -2.18
N ALA A 212 12.18 -0.83 -1.58
CA ALA A 212 12.33 -0.25 -0.25
C ALA A 212 12.08 1.27 -0.27
N GLY A 213 11.53 1.82 0.81
CA GLY A 213 11.47 3.26 1.02
C GLY A 213 12.83 3.88 1.32
N GLY A 214 13.07 5.11 0.89
CA GLY A 214 14.28 5.87 1.17
C GLY A 214 14.35 6.34 2.64
N ALA A 215 15.54 6.48 3.17
CA ALA A 215 15.75 7.04 4.50
C ALA A 215 15.74 8.57 4.48
N ALA A 216 15.29 9.22 5.59
CA ALA A 216 15.49 10.66 5.80
C ALA A 216 16.90 10.94 6.37
N GLY A 217 17.35 12.22 6.29
CA GLY A 217 18.58 12.68 6.87
C GLY A 217 18.46 13.05 8.35
N LEU A 218 18.60 14.36 8.67
CA LEU A 218 18.53 14.84 10.06
C LEU A 218 17.07 15.04 10.50
N TRP A 219 16.27 15.71 9.66
CA TRP A 219 14.84 16.00 9.87
C TRP A 219 14.04 15.42 8.71
N GLY A 220 13.03 14.65 9.00
CA GLY A 220 12.09 14.10 8.04
C GLY A 220 11.73 12.65 8.29
N SER A 221 10.65 12.19 7.71
CA SER A 221 10.20 10.80 7.82
C SER A 221 10.79 9.91 6.74
N GLY A 222 11.00 8.65 7.06
CA GLY A 222 11.36 7.65 6.05
C GLY A 222 10.26 7.44 5.03
N GLY A 223 10.61 7.13 3.79
CA GLY A 223 9.67 6.78 2.74
C GLY A 223 9.00 5.43 2.99
N SER A 224 7.76 5.26 2.53
CA SER A 224 7.08 3.97 2.61
C SER A 224 7.68 2.96 1.64
N GLY A 225 7.67 1.69 2.00
CA GLY A 225 7.99 0.60 1.07
C GLY A 225 6.91 0.44 -0.01
N GLY A 226 7.30 0.04 -1.22
CA GLY A 226 6.37 -0.27 -2.31
C GLY A 226 5.63 -1.59 -2.06
N THR A 227 4.44 -1.74 -2.63
CA THR A 227 3.68 -3.00 -2.55
C THR A 227 4.30 -4.07 -3.43
N GLY A 228 4.21 -5.32 -3.01
CA GLY A 228 4.54 -6.45 -3.89
C GLY A 228 3.54 -6.58 -5.03
N GLY A 229 4.00 -7.01 -6.21
CA GLY A 229 3.17 -7.27 -7.37
C GLY A 229 2.30 -8.51 -7.18
N GLN A 230 1.15 -8.53 -7.86
CA GLN A 230 0.28 -9.71 -7.89
C GLN A 230 0.98 -10.85 -8.64
N GLY A 231 0.74 -12.09 -8.22
CA GLY A 231 1.19 -13.27 -8.96
C GLY A 231 0.49 -13.40 -10.31
N GLY A 232 1.17 -13.97 -11.30
CA GLY A 232 0.63 -14.19 -12.64
C GLY A 232 -0.49 -15.23 -12.66
N VAL A 233 -1.38 -15.13 -13.66
CA VAL A 233 -2.45 -16.10 -13.88
C VAL A 233 -1.86 -17.40 -14.38
N GLY A 234 -2.20 -18.53 -13.74
CA GLY A 234 -1.89 -19.87 -14.22
C GLY A 234 -2.82 -20.29 -15.36
N GLY A 235 -2.24 -20.62 -16.54
CA GLY A 235 -2.97 -21.06 -17.72
C GLY A 235 -2.88 -22.58 -17.92
N GLY A 236 -3.54 -23.10 -18.96
CA GLY A 236 -3.49 -24.52 -19.32
C GLY A 236 -4.42 -25.41 -18.47
N LYS A 237 -4.25 -26.75 -18.61
CA LYS A 237 -5.14 -27.73 -17.98
C LYS A 237 -4.87 -27.94 -16.48
N SER A 238 -3.72 -27.56 -15.98
CA SER A 238 -3.26 -27.74 -14.60
C SER A 238 -2.40 -26.57 -14.10
N GLY A 239 -2.54 -25.38 -14.72
CA GLY A 239 -1.75 -24.21 -14.36
C GLY A 239 -2.04 -23.73 -12.95
N ASP A 240 -0.99 -23.67 -12.13
CA ASP A 240 -1.04 -23.04 -10.82
C ASP A 240 -0.83 -21.54 -10.95
N GLY A 241 -1.55 -20.74 -10.15
CA GLY A 241 -1.32 -19.29 -10.05
C GLY A 241 0.07 -18.98 -9.50
N GLY A 242 0.71 -17.94 -10.02
CA GLY A 242 1.99 -17.46 -9.52
C GLY A 242 1.92 -16.91 -8.10
N THR A 243 3.01 -16.93 -7.35
CA THR A 243 3.06 -16.35 -6.01
C THR A 243 3.08 -14.82 -6.08
N GLY A 244 2.45 -14.14 -5.11
CA GLY A 244 2.53 -12.68 -4.96
C GLY A 244 3.92 -12.23 -4.54
N GLY A 245 4.37 -11.08 -5.02
CA GLY A 245 5.63 -10.46 -4.63
C GLY A 245 5.63 -10.01 -3.16
N ILE A 246 6.79 -9.97 -2.54
CA ILE A 246 6.95 -9.43 -1.18
C ILE A 246 6.84 -7.90 -1.18
N GLY A 247 6.29 -7.30 -0.12
CA GLY A 247 6.28 -5.85 0.08
C GLY A 247 7.66 -5.30 0.42
N GLY A 248 7.97 -4.10 -0.05
CA GLY A 248 9.22 -3.42 0.28
C GLY A 248 9.29 -2.95 1.73
N ALA A 249 10.49 -2.88 2.31
CA ALA A 249 10.68 -2.32 3.64
C ALA A 249 10.46 -0.79 3.65
N GLY A 250 9.97 -0.25 4.75
CA GLY A 250 9.92 1.19 5.00
C GLY A 250 11.31 1.77 5.25
N GLY A 251 11.53 3.03 4.85
CA GLY A 251 12.76 3.77 5.10
C GLY A 251 12.88 4.23 6.55
N GLY A 252 14.11 4.42 7.02
CA GLY A 252 14.35 4.94 8.35
C GLY A 252 14.03 6.43 8.47
N GLY A 253 13.50 6.86 9.62
CA GLY A 253 13.27 8.26 9.96
C GLY A 253 14.56 9.05 10.17
N GLY A 254 14.42 10.38 10.36
CA GLY A 254 15.54 11.30 10.57
C GLY A 254 16.28 11.09 11.90
N TRP A 255 17.58 11.47 11.91
CA TRP A 255 18.42 11.29 13.09
C TRP A 255 18.06 12.19 14.26
N LEU A 256 17.47 13.36 14.03
CA LEU A 256 16.99 14.25 15.09
C LEU A 256 15.49 14.10 15.31
N HIS A 257 14.74 14.15 14.21
CA HIS A 257 13.28 14.03 14.27
C HIS A 257 12.75 13.42 12.98
N GLY A 258 11.91 12.41 13.13
CA GLY A 258 11.16 11.81 12.01
C GLY A 258 10.80 10.36 12.23
N ASP A 259 9.62 10.00 11.79
CA ASP A 259 9.08 8.66 11.90
C ASP A 259 9.67 7.74 10.82
N GLY A 260 9.78 6.47 11.11
CA GLY A 260 10.06 5.45 10.12
C GLY A 260 8.93 5.30 9.11
N GLY A 261 9.26 5.03 7.86
CA GLY A 261 8.29 4.77 6.80
C GLY A 261 7.54 3.45 7.00
N ALA A 262 6.30 3.35 6.56
CA ALA A 262 5.54 2.10 6.60
C ALA A 262 6.14 1.06 5.64
N GLY A 263 6.09 -0.21 6.00
CA GLY A 263 6.38 -1.32 5.08
C GLY A 263 5.29 -1.48 4.01
N GLY A 264 5.68 -1.86 2.80
CA GLY A 264 4.76 -2.14 1.70
C GLY A 264 3.96 -3.42 1.93
N HIS A 265 2.77 -3.50 1.37
CA HIS A 265 1.95 -4.70 1.44
C HIS A 265 2.53 -5.81 0.54
N GLY A 266 2.37 -7.05 0.95
CA GLY A 266 2.64 -8.19 0.08
C GLY A 266 1.63 -8.28 -1.06
N GLY A 267 2.07 -8.72 -2.24
CA GLY A 267 1.22 -8.93 -3.40
C GLY A 267 0.28 -10.11 -3.23
N GLN A 268 -0.87 -10.04 -3.86
CA GLN A 268 -1.82 -11.16 -3.91
C GLN A 268 -1.28 -12.28 -4.80
N GLY A 269 -1.57 -13.52 -4.44
CA GLY A 269 -1.30 -14.68 -5.31
C GLY A 269 -2.12 -14.61 -6.59
N GLY A 270 -1.56 -15.13 -7.70
CA GLY A 270 -2.24 -15.23 -8.99
C GLY A 270 -3.35 -16.27 -8.98
N THR A 271 -4.36 -16.10 -9.84
CA THR A 271 -5.39 -17.11 -10.06
C THR A 271 -4.83 -18.28 -10.86
N GLY A 272 -5.29 -19.49 -10.57
CA GLY A 272 -4.88 -20.70 -11.32
C GLY A 272 -6.06 -21.61 -11.63
N VAL A 273 -5.93 -22.46 -12.63
CA VAL A 273 -6.95 -23.47 -12.98
C VAL A 273 -6.93 -24.60 -11.97
N SER A 274 -5.74 -25.01 -11.53
CA SER A 274 -5.56 -26.08 -10.52
C SER A 274 -5.54 -25.51 -9.11
N SER A 275 -4.56 -24.67 -8.78
CA SER A 275 -4.45 -24.00 -7.49
C SER A 275 -4.16 -22.51 -7.67
N GLY A 276 -4.63 -21.67 -6.75
CA GLY A 276 -4.21 -20.27 -6.68
C GLY A 276 -2.77 -20.15 -6.19
N GLY A 277 -2.10 -19.04 -6.48
CA GLY A 277 -0.77 -18.74 -5.97
C GLY A 277 -0.77 -18.32 -4.51
N ASN A 278 0.37 -18.46 -3.84
CA ASN A 278 0.57 -17.96 -2.47
C ASN A 278 0.57 -16.42 -2.42
N GLY A 279 0.13 -15.85 -1.31
CA GLY A 279 0.27 -14.43 -1.04
C GLY A 279 1.71 -14.06 -0.67
N GLY A 280 2.20 -12.90 -1.12
CA GLY A 280 3.51 -12.36 -0.74
C GLY A 280 3.53 -11.85 0.70
N ALA A 281 4.68 -11.90 1.37
CA ALA A 281 4.84 -11.31 2.70
C ALA A 281 4.80 -9.78 2.66
N GLY A 282 4.29 -9.14 3.70
CA GLY A 282 4.37 -7.69 3.90
C GLY A 282 5.79 -7.25 4.27
N GLY A 283 6.19 -6.07 3.84
CA GLY A 283 7.48 -5.46 4.19
C GLY A 283 7.52 -4.98 5.64
N THR A 284 8.69 -4.93 6.21
CA THR A 284 8.91 -4.37 7.55
C THR A 284 8.73 -2.86 7.56
N GLY A 285 8.21 -2.30 8.65
CA GLY A 285 8.25 -0.86 8.89
C GLY A 285 9.67 -0.38 9.10
N GLY A 286 9.94 0.86 8.71
CA GLY A 286 11.24 1.52 8.97
C GLY A 286 11.36 1.95 10.42
N ASP A 287 12.59 2.06 10.91
CA ASP A 287 12.86 2.52 12.26
C ASP A 287 12.70 4.04 12.37
N GLY A 288 12.10 4.52 13.46
CA GLY A 288 12.23 5.89 13.93
C GLY A 288 13.61 6.05 14.54
N ARG A 289 14.50 6.77 13.83
CA ARG A 289 15.90 6.90 14.24
C ARG A 289 16.09 8.10 15.17
N GLY A 290 17.20 8.10 15.90
CA GLY A 290 17.69 9.25 16.63
C GLY A 290 16.87 9.68 17.85
N LEU A 291 16.74 11.01 18.03
CA LEU A 291 16.19 11.57 19.27
C LEU A 291 14.68 11.40 19.38
N SER A 292 13.94 11.73 18.34
CA SER A 292 12.47 11.66 18.36
C SER A 292 11.93 11.12 17.04
N GLY A 293 11.09 10.10 17.13
CA GLY A 293 10.40 9.51 16.00
C GLY A 293 9.86 8.12 16.30
N SER A 294 8.67 7.84 15.82
CA SER A 294 8.05 6.51 15.97
C SER A 294 8.50 5.56 14.86
N GLY A 295 8.52 4.27 15.14
CA GLY A 295 8.71 3.25 14.11
C GLY A 295 7.54 3.20 13.13
N GLY A 296 7.82 2.94 11.85
CA GLY A 296 6.80 2.73 10.83
C GLY A 296 6.04 1.43 11.02
N ALA A 297 4.80 1.39 10.57
CA ALA A 297 4.00 0.17 10.62
C ALA A 297 4.52 -0.87 9.62
N GLY A 298 4.43 -2.15 9.95
CA GLY A 298 4.67 -3.25 9.01
C GLY A 298 3.57 -3.37 7.96
N GLY A 299 3.91 -3.80 6.75
CA GLY A 299 2.98 -4.04 5.67
C GLY A 299 2.12 -5.28 5.90
N ARG A 300 0.93 -5.32 5.33
CA ARG A 300 0.06 -6.50 5.39
C ARG A 300 0.61 -7.60 4.48
N GLY A 301 0.41 -8.85 4.87
CA GLY A 301 0.63 -9.98 3.97
C GLY A 301 -0.42 -10.03 2.85
N GLY A 302 -0.02 -10.49 1.68
CA GLY A 302 -0.90 -10.69 0.54
C GLY A 302 -1.83 -11.89 0.72
N GLN A 303 -2.99 -11.85 0.09
CA GLN A 303 -3.94 -12.96 0.07
C GLN A 303 -3.50 -14.01 -0.96
N THR A 304 -3.96 -15.24 -0.80
CA THR A 304 -3.80 -16.26 -1.85
C THR A 304 -4.67 -15.95 -3.06
N GLY A 305 -4.24 -16.39 -4.23
CA GLY A 305 -5.06 -16.40 -5.43
C GLY A 305 -6.20 -17.41 -5.36
N VAL A 306 -7.16 -17.28 -6.28
CA VAL A 306 -8.27 -18.23 -6.43
C VAL A 306 -7.84 -19.36 -7.34
N GLY A 307 -8.17 -20.62 -7.01
CA GLY A 307 -7.92 -21.80 -7.83
C GLY A 307 -9.15 -22.70 -7.91
N GLY A 308 -9.19 -23.58 -8.92
CA GLY A 308 -10.30 -24.51 -9.15
C GLY A 308 -10.39 -25.63 -8.11
N LYS A 309 -9.29 -26.04 -7.54
CA LYS A 309 -9.24 -26.89 -6.35
C LYS A 309 -8.92 -26.00 -5.18
N VAL A 310 -9.71 -26.06 -4.12
CA VAL A 310 -9.35 -25.43 -2.84
C VAL A 310 -8.05 -26.10 -2.41
N GLY A 311 -6.92 -25.49 -2.79
CA GLY A 311 -5.61 -26.09 -2.73
C GLY A 311 -5.20 -26.37 -1.29
N GLU A 312 -4.75 -27.57 -1.06
CA GLU A 312 -4.27 -28.04 0.24
C GLU A 312 -3.04 -27.27 0.75
N ASN A 313 -2.43 -26.40 -0.06
CA ASN A 313 -1.14 -25.77 0.23
C ASN A 313 -1.00 -24.28 -0.11
N ASN A 314 -2.09 -23.53 -0.28
CA ASN A 314 -1.98 -22.11 -0.56
C ASN A 314 -1.80 -21.29 0.73
N PHE A 315 -0.64 -20.66 0.86
CA PHE A 315 -0.30 -19.86 2.03
C PHE A 315 -0.62 -18.38 1.82
N GLY A 316 -1.35 -17.79 2.77
CA GLY A 316 -1.42 -16.33 2.90
C GLY A 316 -0.06 -15.77 3.31
N GLY A 317 0.32 -14.59 2.79
CA GLY A 317 1.58 -13.94 3.15
C GLY A 317 1.60 -13.54 4.63
N ALA A 318 2.76 -13.62 5.27
CA ALA A 318 2.94 -13.08 6.62
C ALA A 318 2.89 -11.55 6.62
N GLY A 319 2.37 -10.94 7.67
CA GLY A 319 2.48 -9.51 7.90
C GLY A 319 3.91 -9.10 8.25
N GLY A 320 4.35 -7.91 7.82
CA GLY A 320 5.65 -7.36 8.16
C GLY A 320 5.72 -6.91 9.61
N ALA A 321 6.91 -6.96 10.21
CA ALA A 321 7.12 -6.39 11.54
C ALA A 321 7.05 -4.86 11.52
N GLY A 322 6.60 -4.24 12.60
CA GLY A 322 6.72 -2.81 12.82
C GLY A 322 8.16 -2.39 13.10
N GLY A 323 8.55 -1.18 12.72
CA GLY A 323 9.85 -0.59 13.00
C GLY A 323 10.02 -0.19 14.45
N THR A 324 11.25 -0.08 14.92
CA THR A 324 11.56 0.39 16.28
C THR A 324 11.39 1.90 16.39
N GLY A 325 10.96 2.39 17.57
CA GLY A 325 10.96 3.83 17.87
C GLY A 325 12.37 4.35 18.16
N GLY A 326 12.59 5.67 18.01
CA GLY A 326 13.79 6.37 18.44
C GLY A 326 13.92 6.47 19.98
N LEU A 327 14.81 7.36 20.45
CA LEU A 327 14.99 7.57 21.91
C LEU A 327 13.66 7.97 22.58
N ILE A 328 12.92 8.85 21.93
CA ILE A 328 11.56 9.26 22.29
C ILE A 328 10.67 8.93 21.10
N GLY A 329 9.84 7.91 21.22
CA GLY A 329 8.95 7.49 20.15
C GLY A 329 8.42 6.09 20.35
N ASN A 330 7.27 5.81 19.76
CA ASN A 330 6.60 4.52 19.87
C ASN A 330 7.15 3.54 18.86
N GLY A 331 7.10 2.26 19.18
CA GLY A 331 7.30 1.20 18.19
C GLY A 331 6.15 1.18 17.17
N GLY A 332 6.45 0.87 15.90
CA GLY A 332 5.46 0.72 14.84
C GLY A 332 4.59 -0.53 15.04
N ALA A 333 3.35 -0.50 14.59
CA ALA A 333 2.49 -1.68 14.63
C ALA A 333 2.95 -2.74 13.62
N GLY A 334 2.80 -4.02 13.96
CA GLY A 334 2.97 -5.13 13.01
C GLY A 334 1.84 -5.19 11.99
N GLY A 335 2.15 -5.61 10.75
CA GLY A 335 1.16 -5.81 9.70
C GLY A 335 0.32 -7.07 9.92
N ASN A 336 -0.90 -7.08 9.44
CA ASN A 336 -1.75 -8.26 9.50
C ASN A 336 -1.30 -9.33 8.50
N GLY A 337 -1.50 -10.58 8.85
CA GLY A 337 -1.29 -11.71 7.93
C GLY A 337 -2.34 -11.72 6.80
N GLY A 338 -1.97 -12.26 5.64
CA GLY A 338 -2.85 -12.45 4.50
C GLY A 338 -3.75 -13.68 4.67
N GLN A 339 -4.89 -13.66 3.99
CA GLN A 339 -5.84 -14.77 3.95
C GLN A 339 -5.35 -15.86 3.00
N GLY A 340 -5.65 -17.12 3.30
CA GLY A 340 -5.25 -18.25 2.48
C GLY A 340 -5.86 -19.58 2.95
N ALA A 341 -5.57 -20.70 2.29
CA ALA A 341 -5.91 -22.04 2.80
C ALA A 341 -5.18 -22.33 4.13
N ILE A 342 -3.97 -21.85 4.26
CA ILE A 342 -3.26 -21.65 5.51
C ILE A 342 -2.93 -20.17 5.57
N SER A 343 -3.47 -19.45 6.52
CA SER A 343 -3.30 -18.00 6.57
C SER A 343 -1.95 -17.58 7.11
N GLY A 344 -1.51 -16.41 6.64
CA GLY A 344 -0.27 -15.80 7.10
C GLY A 344 -0.34 -15.36 8.56
N ALA A 345 0.78 -15.45 9.26
CA ALA A 345 0.91 -14.89 10.59
C ALA A 345 0.92 -13.36 10.58
N GLY A 346 0.42 -12.73 11.62
CA GLY A 346 0.59 -11.29 11.85
C GLY A 346 2.05 -10.95 12.18
N GLY A 347 2.51 -9.78 11.75
CA GLY A 347 3.84 -9.26 12.07
C GLY A 347 3.96 -8.84 13.53
N ALA A 348 5.17 -8.90 14.08
CA ALA A 348 5.44 -8.38 15.42
C ALA A 348 5.35 -6.85 15.45
N GLY A 349 4.90 -6.27 16.54
CA GLY A 349 5.01 -4.84 16.82
C GLY A 349 6.48 -4.46 17.11
N GLY A 350 6.86 -3.25 16.71
CA GLY A 350 8.18 -2.67 16.98
C GLY A 350 8.36 -2.29 18.45
N ASN A 351 9.59 -2.26 18.91
CA ASN A 351 9.91 -1.83 20.28
C ASN A 351 10.07 -0.32 20.35
N ALA A 352 9.71 0.29 21.48
CA ALA A 352 10.19 1.63 21.82
C ALA A 352 11.57 1.51 22.50
N TRP A 353 12.42 2.58 22.39
CA TRP A 353 13.74 2.49 23.00
C TRP A 353 13.78 2.98 24.44
N LEU A 354 13.72 4.32 24.69
CA LEU A 354 13.79 4.86 26.07
C LEU A 354 12.42 5.31 26.58
N ILE A 355 11.74 6.17 25.84
CA ILE A 355 10.41 6.71 26.17
C ILE A 355 9.48 6.49 24.99
N GLY A 356 8.40 5.75 25.20
CA GLY A 356 7.38 5.46 24.23
C GLY A 356 6.77 4.08 24.41
N ASP A 357 5.63 3.86 23.81
CA ASP A 357 4.92 2.58 23.89
C ASP A 357 5.42 1.59 22.81
N GLY A 358 5.44 0.32 23.15
CA GLY A 358 5.66 -0.73 22.15
C GLY A 358 4.53 -0.80 21.14
N GLY A 359 4.85 -1.07 19.87
CA GLY A 359 3.86 -1.24 18.82
C GLY A 359 2.98 -2.48 19.02
N ALA A 360 1.72 -2.43 18.59
CA ALA A 360 0.83 -3.59 18.62
C ALA A 360 1.29 -4.66 17.62
N GLY A 361 1.14 -5.93 17.95
CA GLY A 361 1.29 -7.03 17.00
C GLY A 361 0.16 -7.06 15.98
N GLY A 362 0.45 -7.43 14.73
CA GLY A 362 -0.55 -7.60 13.69
C GLY A 362 -1.43 -8.84 13.92
N ASN A 363 -2.64 -8.83 13.45
CA ASN A 363 -3.53 -9.99 13.52
C ASN A 363 -3.09 -11.07 12.54
N GLY A 364 -3.28 -12.33 12.90
CA GLY A 364 -3.20 -13.44 11.95
C GLY A 364 -4.29 -13.33 10.88
N GLY A 365 -4.03 -13.82 9.67
CA GLY A 365 -5.02 -13.84 8.60
C GLY A 365 -6.18 -14.79 8.92
N ASP A 366 -7.39 -14.41 8.54
CA ASP A 366 -8.59 -15.25 8.63
C ASP A 366 -8.64 -16.24 7.47
N ILE A 367 -9.39 -17.33 7.61
CA ILE A 367 -9.32 -18.44 6.66
C ILE A 367 -10.66 -18.98 6.20
N ARG A 368 -10.65 -19.48 4.94
CA ARG A 368 -11.64 -20.40 4.39
C ARG A 368 -11.17 -21.87 4.36
N GLY A 369 -9.94 -22.15 4.83
CA GLY A 369 -9.25 -23.46 4.76
C GLY A 369 -8.89 -24.04 6.15
N GLN A 370 -7.71 -24.70 6.28
CA GLN A 370 -7.38 -25.60 7.38
C GLN A 370 -6.71 -24.96 8.59
N GLY A 371 -6.00 -23.78 8.49
CA GLY A 371 -5.26 -23.22 9.63
C GLY A 371 -5.26 -21.69 9.68
N GLY A 372 -5.80 -21.06 10.73
CA GLY A 372 -5.76 -19.63 11.00
C GLY A 372 -4.36 -19.14 11.28
N GLY A 373 -3.97 -17.97 10.77
CA GLY A 373 -2.68 -17.36 11.03
C GLY A 373 -2.50 -17.02 12.51
N ALA A 374 -1.30 -17.18 13.06
CA ALA A 374 -1.00 -16.73 14.41
C ALA A 374 -0.96 -15.19 14.47
N GLY A 375 -1.43 -14.58 15.54
CA GLY A 375 -1.26 -13.15 15.82
C GLY A 375 0.20 -12.83 16.14
N GLY A 376 0.68 -11.65 15.72
CA GLY A 376 2.01 -11.14 16.02
C GLY A 376 2.16 -10.75 17.49
N ALA A 377 3.37 -10.84 18.02
CA ALA A 377 3.67 -10.34 19.37
C ALA A 377 3.63 -8.80 19.40
N GLY A 378 3.20 -8.21 20.50
CA GLY A 378 3.35 -6.79 20.77
C GLY A 378 4.81 -6.44 21.08
N GLY A 379 5.25 -5.26 20.69
CA GLY A 379 6.59 -4.73 20.97
C GLY A 379 6.78 -4.34 22.43
N ALA A 380 8.03 -4.30 22.88
CA ALA A 380 8.36 -3.82 24.22
C ALA A 380 8.19 -2.29 24.32
N GLY A 381 7.69 -1.82 25.43
CA GLY A 381 7.68 -0.39 25.79
C GLY A 381 9.09 0.09 26.12
N GLY A 382 9.26 1.43 26.17
CA GLY A 382 10.52 2.09 26.45
C GLY A 382 11.13 1.65 27.78
N GLN A 383 12.47 1.62 27.81
CA GLN A 383 13.20 1.17 29.00
C GLN A 383 12.91 1.99 30.25
N LEU A 384 12.68 3.33 30.09
CA LEU A 384 12.36 4.23 31.19
C LEU A 384 10.84 4.38 31.38
N ILE A 385 10.11 4.84 30.35
CA ILE A 385 8.68 5.07 30.39
C ILE A 385 8.05 4.55 29.11
N GLY A 386 7.05 3.67 29.25
CA GLY A 386 6.24 3.20 28.15
C GLY A 386 5.54 1.89 28.41
N ASN A 387 4.38 1.72 27.83
CA ASN A 387 3.60 0.51 27.92
C ASN A 387 4.07 -0.51 26.87
N GLY A 388 3.99 -1.78 27.19
CA GLY A 388 4.14 -2.84 26.19
C GLY A 388 3.00 -2.82 25.18
N GLY A 389 3.30 -3.10 23.91
CA GLY A 389 2.31 -3.22 22.85
C GLY A 389 1.40 -4.44 23.04
N THR A 390 0.17 -4.36 22.54
CA THR A 390 -0.77 -5.50 22.59
C THR A 390 -0.36 -6.58 21.59
N GLY A 391 -0.56 -7.85 21.95
CA GLY A 391 -0.46 -8.95 20.98
C GLY A 391 -1.61 -8.93 19.98
N GLY A 392 -1.35 -9.32 18.73
CA GLY A 392 -2.35 -9.46 17.68
C GLY A 392 -3.27 -10.66 17.91
N ALA A 393 -4.51 -10.61 17.46
CA ALA A 393 -5.41 -11.74 17.51
C ALA A 393 -4.98 -12.84 16.52
N GLY A 394 -5.24 -14.09 16.87
CA GLY A 394 -5.14 -15.22 15.93
C GLY A 394 -6.28 -15.19 14.92
N GLY A 395 -6.01 -15.66 13.69
CA GLY A 395 -7.00 -15.74 12.62
C GLY A 395 -8.10 -16.74 12.90
N THR A 396 -9.33 -16.40 12.51
CA THR A 396 -10.51 -17.24 12.61
C THR A 396 -10.58 -18.21 11.44
N VAL A 397 -11.18 -19.39 11.64
CA VAL A 397 -11.35 -20.43 10.62
C VAL A 397 -12.82 -20.67 10.38
N THR A 398 -13.25 -20.60 9.10
CA THR A 398 -14.63 -20.87 8.70
C THR A 398 -14.82 -22.26 8.10
N SER A 399 -13.73 -23.03 7.89
CA SER A 399 -13.79 -24.38 7.36
C SER A 399 -14.00 -25.40 8.49
N PRO A 400 -14.76 -26.48 8.25
CA PRO A 400 -14.88 -27.61 9.18
C PRO A 400 -13.50 -28.21 9.49
N ASN A 401 -13.27 -28.60 10.71
CA ASN A 401 -12.01 -29.23 11.19
C ASN A 401 -10.77 -28.34 11.15
N GLY A 402 -10.89 -27.03 10.84
CA GLY A 402 -9.80 -26.10 10.85
C GLY A 402 -9.29 -25.75 12.23
N LEU A 403 -7.99 -25.36 12.31
CA LEU A 403 -7.36 -24.93 13.55
C LEU A 403 -7.35 -23.40 13.63
N GLY A 404 -8.00 -22.81 14.64
CA GLY A 404 -7.92 -21.36 14.92
C GLY A 404 -6.49 -20.95 15.23
N GLY A 405 -6.06 -19.76 14.72
CA GLY A 405 -4.72 -19.22 14.97
C GLY A 405 -4.51 -18.87 16.44
N ALA A 406 -3.28 -19.05 16.94
CA ALA A 406 -2.92 -18.59 18.29
C ALA A 406 -2.85 -17.05 18.35
N GLY A 407 -3.29 -16.45 19.45
CA GLY A 407 -3.08 -15.03 19.73
C GLY A 407 -1.62 -14.72 20.06
N GLY A 408 -1.13 -13.54 19.63
CA GLY A 408 0.21 -13.06 19.93
C GLY A 408 0.39 -12.67 21.40
N ALA A 409 1.62 -12.77 21.89
CA ALA A 409 1.94 -12.30 23.25
C ALA A 409 1.93 -10.76 23.32
N GLY A 410 1.52 -10.19 24.44
CA GLY A 410 1.69 -8.77 24.74
C GLY A 410 3.16 -8.44 25.07
N GLY A 411 3.63 -7.25 24.70
CA GLY A 411 4.96 -6.72 25.02
C GLY A 411 5.10 -6.37 26.50
N GLY A 412 6.32 -6.43 27.01
CA GLY A 412 6.65 -5.96 28.37
C GLY A 412 6.88 -4.47 28.42
N ALA A 413 6.65 -3.83 29.58
CA ALA A 413 7.12 -2.49 29.89
C ALA A 413 8.53 -2.54 30.50
N GLY A 414 9.27 -1.39 30.44
CA GLY A 414 10.57 -1.27 31.08
C GLY A 414 10.49 -0.93 32.57
N LEU A 415 10.88 0.29 32.98
CA LEU A 415 10.87 0.70 34.38
C LEU A 415 9.48 1.14 34.82
N ILE A 416 8.82 2.01 34.07
CA ILE A 416 7.50 2.59 34.32
C ILE A 416 6.59 2.34 33.15
N GLY A 417 5.48 1.62 33.35
CA GLY A 417 4.50 1.34 32.32
C GLY A 417 3.77 0.02 32.53
N HIS A 418 2.70 -0.18 31.81
CA HIS A 418 1.90 -1.39 31.86
C HIS A 418 2.34 -2.40 30.79
N GLY A 419 2.34 -3.68 31.13
CA GLY A 419 2.52 -4.74 30.12
C GLY A 419 1.35 -4.75 29.13
N GLY A 420 1.63 -5.01 27.86
CA GLY A 420 0.61 -5.16 26.82
C GLY A 420 -0.27 -6.37 27.03
N THR A 421 -1.52 -6.30 26.60
CA THR A 421 -2.43 -7.45 26.66
C THR A 421 -2.05 -8.50 25.61
N GLY A 422 -2.21 -9.77 25.91
CA GLY A 422 -2.10 -10.85 24.92
C GLY A 422 -3.28 -10.82 23.94
N GLY A 423 -3.03 -11.19 22.69
CA GLY A 423 -4.06 -11.29 21.65
C GLY A 423 -5.01 -12.47 21.89
N ALA A 424 -6.26 -12.33 21.45
CA ALA A 424 -7.21 -13.43 21.50
C ALA A 424 -6.81 -14.56 20.52
N GLY A 425 -7.09 -15.80 20.86
CA GLY A 425 -7.01 -16.93 19.93
C GLY A 425 -8.15 -16.87 18.91
N GLY A 426 -7.90 -17.31 17.68
CA GLY A 426 -8.89 -17.38 16.62
C GLY A 426 -9.95 -18.46 16.86
N HIS A 427 -11.17 -18.21 16.41
CA HIS A 427 -12.27 -19.16 16.48
C HIS A 427 -12.13 -20.25 15.41
N SER A 428 -12.71 -21.41 15.65
CA SER A 428 -12.87 -22.47 14.65
C SER A 428 -14.36 -22.67 14.32
N ALA A 429 -14.65 -23.06 13.07
CA ALA A 429 -15.99 -23.34 12.62
C ALA A 429 -16.49 -24.71 13.04
N GLN A 430 -17.80 -24.86 13.02
CA GLN A 430 -18.54 -26.09 13.21
C GLN A 430 -18.45 -26.98 11.98
N GLY A 431 -18.13 -28.25 12.15
CA GLY A 431 -18.10 -29.22 11.05
C GLY A 431 -19.48 -29.86 10.79
N PRO A 432 -19.82 -30.20 9.53
CA PRO A 432 -21.07 -30.85 9.18
C PRO A 432 -21.18 -32.27 9.76
N ASP A 433 -20.05 -32.92 10.07
CA ASP A 433 -19.98 -34.30 10.54
C ASP A 433 -19.89 -34.43 12.07
N GLY A 434 -20.20 -33.36 12.79
CA GLY A 434 -20.20 -33.39 14.25
C GLY A 434 -18.82 -33.21 14.89
N ASN A 435 -17.73 -33.14 14.12
CA ASN A 435 -16.39 -32.80 14.61
C ASN A 435 -16.12 -31.32 14.39
N GLY A 436 -16.18 -30.49 15.44
CA GLY A 436 -15.75 -29.10 15.41
C GLY A 436 -14.24 -28.96 15.45
N GLY A 437 -13.67 -27.99 14.71
CA GLY A 437 -12.25 -27.66 14.78
C GLY A 437 -11.83 -27.07 16.14
N ILE A 438 -10.53 -27.02 16.39
CA ILE A 438 -9.96 -26.53 17.65
C ILE A 438 -9.73 -25.01 17.57
N GLY A 439 -10.26 -24.26 18.54
CA GLY A 439 -9.97 -22.83 18.70
C GLY A 439 -8.52 -22.58 19.11
N GLY A 440 -7.92 -21.47 18.63
CA GLY A 440 -6.56 -21.08 18.95
C GLY A 440 -6.36 -20.71 20.41
N ALA A 441 -5.14 -20.90 20.93
CA ALA A 441 -4.78 -20.43 22.26
C ALA A 441 -4.72 -18.89 22.33
N GLY A 442 -5.13 -18.28 23.45
CA GLY A 442 -4.89 -16.86 23.70
C GLY A 442 -3.42 -16.58 24.01
N GLY A 443 -2.92 -15.41 23.59
CA GLY A 443 -1.57 -14.97 23.87
C GLY A 443 -1.34 -14.62 25.33
N ALA A 444 -0.10 -14.76 25.81
CA ALA A 444 0.28 -14.31 27.15
C ALA A 444 0.26 -12.78 27.25
N GLY A 445 -0.11 -12.23 28.40
CA GLY A 445 0.08 -10.80 28.69
C GLY A 445 1.55 -10.50 28.97
N GLY A 446 1.99 -9.28 28.63
CA GLY A 446 3.33 -8.77 28.89
C GLY A 446 3.57 -8.43 30.37
N ASN A 447 4.85 -8.36 30.73
CA ASN A 447 5.26 -7.94 32.08
C ASN A 447 5.02 -6.43 32.30
N GLY A 448 4.54 -6.04 33.47
CA GLY A 448 4.49 -4.64 33.90
C GLY A 448 5.86 -4.10 34.28
N GLY A 449 5.97 -2.78 34.37
CA GLY A 449 7.21 -2.08 34.71
C GLY A 449 7.76 -2.50 36.06
N GLN A 450 9.10 -2.42 36.17
CA GLN A 450 9.82 -2.87 37.37
C GLN A 450 9.53 -1.97 38.58
N LEU A 451 9.39 -0.66 38.39
CA LEU A 451 9.10 0.31 39.45
C LEU A 451 7.60 0.55 39.59
N TYR A 452 6.92 0.79 38.46
CA TYR A 452 5.49 1.09 38.44
C TYR A 452 4.81 0.51 37.20
N GLY A 453 3.67 -0.14 37.38
CA GLY A 453 2.84 -0.67 36.32
C GLY A 453 2.30 -2.05 36.63
N THR A 454 1.24 -2.42 35.92
CA THR A 454 0.61 -3.76 36.04
C THR A 454 1.01 -4.62 34.84
N GLY A 455 1.15 -5.92 35.05
CA GLY A 455 1.26 -6.88 33.95
C GLY A 455 0.01 -6.85 33.09
N GLY A 456 0.18 -7.06 31.79
CA GLY A 456 -0.92 -7.17 30.84
C GLY A 456 -1.77 -8.44 31.10
N THR A 457 -3.04 -8.39 30.73
CA THR A 457 -3.92 -9.56 30.78
C THR A 457 -3.59 -10.53 29.64
N GLY A 458 -3.68 -11.83 29.88
CA GLY A 458 -3.62 -12.82 28.79
C GLY A 458 -4.85 -12.71 27.89
N GLY A 459 -4.68 -13.00 26.62
CA GLY A 459 -5.76 -13.07 25.64
C GLY A 459 -6.73 -14.23 25.95
N THR A 460 -7.97 -14.10 25.48
CA THR A 460 -8.96 -15.17 25.56
C THR A 460 -8.62 -16.27 24.55
N GLY A 461 -8.80 -17.54 24.90
CA GLY A 461 -8.74 -18.62 23.91
C GLY A 461 -9.90 -18.53 22.92
N GLY A 462 -9.67 -18.93 21.68
CA GLY A 462 -10.68 -19.05 20.64
C GLY A 462 -11.73 -20.11 21.00
N LYS A 463 -12.95 -19.93 20.49
CA LYS A 463 -13.99 -20.95 20.60
C LYS A 463 -13.68 -22.07 19.60
N GLY A 464 -13.76 -23.34 20.06
CA GLY A 464 -13.81 -24.48 19.15
C GLY A 464 -15.19 -24.58 18.49
N GLY A 465 -15.28 -25.25 17.34
CA GLY A 465 -16.54 -25.55 16.70
C GLY A 465 -17.39 -26.49 17.57
N ASP A 466 -18.70 -26.29 17.61
CA ASP A 466 -19.60 -27.19 18.32
C ASP A 466 -19.80 -28.48 17.49
N GLY A 467 -19.56 -29.64 18.10
CA GLY A 467 -19.85 -30.92 17.46
C GLY A 467 -21.33 -31.27 17.56
N PHE A 468 -21.94 -31.71 16.46
CA PHE A 468 -23.29 -32.31 16.43
C PHE A 468 -23.17 -33.84 16.47
N GLY A 469 -23.06 -34.44 17.64
CA GLY A 469 -23.09 -35.89 17.78
C GLY A 469 -23.80 -36.29 19.10
N VAL A 470 -24.78 -37.18 19.00
CA VAL A 470 -25.36 -37.85 20.16
C VAL A 470 -24.27 -38.78 20.70
N GLY A 471 -23.47 -38.27 21.63
CA GLY A 471 -22.38 -39.02 22.24
C GLY A 471 -20.96 -38.44 22.12
N ALA A 472 -20.76 -37.36 21.33
CA ALA A 472 -19.44 -36.74 21.26
C ALA A 472 -19.16 -35.91 22.52
N ILE A 473 -18.16 -36.35 23.29
CA ILE A 473 -17.59 -35.63 24.43
C ILE A 473 -17.19 -34.24 23.90
N ARG A 474 -17.77 -33.18 24.48
CA ARG A 474 -17.50 -31.77 24.16
C ARG A 474 -15.98 -31.49 24.15
N GLN A 475 -15.34 -31.59 23.00
CA GLN A 475 -13.95 -31.14 22.81
C GLN A 475 -13.85 -29.63 22.52
N GLY A 476 -14.98 -28.91 22.52
CA GLY A 476 -15.04 -27.44 22.38
C GLY A 476 -14.56 -26.67 23.62
N ARG A 477 -13.59 -27.14 24.35
CA ARG A 477 -12.97 -26.37 25.44
C ARG A 477 -11.87 -25.50 24.85
N GLY A 478 -12.19 -24.23 24.59
CA GLY A 478 -11.16 -23.21 24.41
C GLY A 478 -10.14 -23.27 25.54
N TRP A 479 -8.86 -23.37 25.23
CA TRP A 479 -7.79 -23.30 26.19
C TRP A 479 -7.83 -21.91 26.86
N ARG A 480 -8.34 -21.88 28.10
CA ARG A 480 -8.13 -20.71 28.95
C ARG A 480 -6.71 -20.82 29.50
N ASP A 481 -5.82 -19.98 29.03
CA ASP A 481 -4.47 -19.95 29.55
C ASP A 481 -4.50 -19.57 31.04
N ARG A 482 -4.15 -20.54 31.91
CA ARG A 482 -4.03 -20.35 33.36
C ARG A 482 -2.71 -19.68 33.75
N ARG A 483 -1.86 -19.26 32.81
CA ARG A 483 -0.51 -18.78 33.14
C ARG A 483 -0.40 -17.27 33.40
N ALA A 484 -1.46 -16.48 33.29
CA ALA A 484 -1.44 -15.05 33.58
C ALA A 484 -1.54 -14.68 35.06
N ARG A 485 -1.02 -15.49 35.99
CA ARG A 485 -1.09 -15.20 37.43
C ARG A 485 0.21 -15.44 38.18
N ARG A 486 1.31 -14.86 37.73
CA ARG A 486 2.52 -14.86 38.54
C ARG A 486 3.16 -13.51 38.66
N CYS A 487 2.44 -12.50 39.06
CA CYS A 487 3.00 -11.33 39.75
C CYS A 487 1.85 -10.58 40.45
N ARG A 488 1.35 -11.14 41.53
CA ARG A 488 0.57 -10.37 42.51
C ARG A 488 1.36 -10.37 43.82
N ARG A 489 1.79 -9.20 44.25
CA ARG A 489 2.16 -8.90 45.62
C ARG A 489 1.00 -9.29 46.55
N PRO A 490 1.27 -9.84 47.75
CA PRO A 490 0.23 -10.29 48.65
C PRO A 490 -0.29 -9.12 49.49
N ASP A 491 -1.31 -8.41 48.99
CA ASP A 491 -2.11 -7.57 49.91
C ASP A 491 -3.46 -7.19 49.28
N ARG A 492 -4.41 -8.11 49.38
CA ARG A 492 -5.86 -7.83 49.30
C ARG A 492 -6.74 -9.01 49.67
N ARG A 493 -6.40 -9.70 50.76
CA ARG A 493 -7.25 -10.83 51.27
C ARG A 493 -8.55 -10.38 51.98
N ARG A 494 -8.94 -9.10 51.96
CA ARG A 494 -10.13 -8.66 52.73
C ARG A 494 -11.34 -8.19 51.88
N ARG A 495 -11.26 -8.08 50.56
CA ARG A 495 -12.43 -7.64 49.74
C ARG A 495 -13.20 -8.76 49.06
N ASP A 496 -12.60 -9.94 48.81
CA ASP A 496 -13.23 -11.03 48.06
C ASP A 496 -14.28 -11.86 48.84
N ARG A 497 -14.40 -11.67 50.16
CA ARG A 497 -15.44 -12.37 50.93
C ARG A 497 -16.82 -11.71 50.90
N ARG A 498 -16.94 -10.42 50.55
CA ARG A 498 -18.25 -9.74 50.47
C ARG A 498 -18.97 -9.97 49.16
N ASP A 499 -18.25 -10.14 48.04
CA ASP A 499 -18.86 -10.28 46.71
C ASP A 499 -19.33 -11.73 46.44
N ARG A 500 -18.76 -12.72 47.09
CA ARG A 500 -19.25 -14.12 46.97
C ARG A 500 -20.62 -14.36 47.66
N ARG A 501 -21.00 -13.51 48.61
CA ARG A 501 -22.34 -13.62 49.26
C ARG A 501 -23.44 -12.98 48.40
N LYS A 502 -23.13 -11.90 47.61
CA LYS A 502 -24.11 -11.26 46.70
C LYS A 502 -24.37 -12.08 45.43
N GLY A 503 -23.42 -12.88 44.97
CA GLY A 503 -23.58 -13.75 43.80
C GLY A 503 -24.49 -14.96 44.00
N ARG A 504 -24.57 -15.47 45.24
CA ARG A 504 -25.45 -16.63 45.56
C ARG A 504 -26.92 -16.27 45.67
N HIS A 505 -27.28 -15.04 46.09
CA HIS A 505 -28.68 -14.60 46.14
C HIS A 505 -29.25 -14.25 44.74
N ARG A 506 -28.44 -13.80 43.80
CA ARG A 506 -28.91 -13.52 42.41
C ARG A 506 -29.13 -14.80 41.58
N ARG A 507 -28.42 -15.89 41.87
CA ARG A 507 -28.65 -17.18 41.17
C ARG A 507 -29.94 -17.90 41.61
N ARG A 508 -30.38 -17.75 42.86
CA ARG A 508 -31.67 -18.34 43.34
C ARG A 508 -32.90 -17.60 42.78
N GLY A 509 -32.79 -16.29 42.49
CA GLY A 509 -33.88 -15.52 41.91
C GLY A 509 -34.13 -15.83 40.42
N ARG A 510 -33.08 -16.16 39.64
CA ARG A 510 -33.24 -16.53 38.22
C ARG A 510 -33.84 -17.92 38.02
N TYR A 511 -33.55 -18.88 38.90
CA TYR A 511 -34.11 -20.24 38.79
C TYR A 511 -35.62 -20.30 39.12
N ARG A 512 -36.14 -19.38 39.96
CA ARG A 512 -37.58 -19.30 40.28
C ARG A 512 -38.37 -18.62 39.16
N ARG A 513 -37.79 -17.69 38.38
CA ARG A 513 -38.46 -17.05 37.22
C ARG A 513 -38.55 -18.01 36.02
N GLN A 514 -37.56 -18.81 35.74
CA GLN A 514 -37.60 -19.79 34.63
C GLN A 514 -38.58 -20.96 34.88
N ARG A 515 -38.91 -21.32 36.12
CA ARG A 515 -39.97 -22.30 36.41
C ARG A 515 -41.39 -21.76 36.28
N ARG A 516 -41.60 -20.43 36.45
CA ARG A 516 -42.93 -19.83 36.26
C ARG A 516 -43.26 -19.64 34.76
N ASP A 517 -42.28 -19.38 33.92
CA ASP A 517 -42.49 -19.19 32.47
C ASP A 517 -42.70 -20.51 31.72
N ARG A 518 -42.16 -21.63 32.23
CA ARG A 518 -42.47 -22.97 31.67
C ARG A 518 -43.87 -23.48 31.97
N ARG A 519 -44.52 -23.04 33.08
CA ARG A 519 -45.91 -23.40 33.36
C ARG A 519 -46.95 -22.60 32.56
N LYS A 520 -46.62 -21.44 32.03
CA LYS A 520 -47.50 -20.63 31.20
C LYS A 520 -47.50 -21.03 29.73
N ARG A 521 -46.54 -21.81 29.24
CA ARG A 521 -46.51 -22.28 27.84
C ARG A 521 -47.25 -23.57 27.53
N TRP A 522 -47.76 -24.28 28.54
CA TRP A 522 -48.49 -25.55 28.35
C TRP A 522 -50.01 -25.40 28.36
N GLY A 523 -50.55 -24.19 28.36
CA GLY A 523 -51.99 -23.92 28.51
C GLY A 523 -52.71 -23.32 27.30
N ARG A 524 -52.19 -23.39 26.07
CA ARG A 524 -52.96 -22.95 24.90
C ARG A 524 -52.63 -23.80 23.68
N ARG A 525 -53.44 -24.85 23.47
CA ARG A 525 -53.65 -25.42 22.13
C ARG A 525 -54.95 -24.81 21.59
N PRO A 526 -54.98 -24.22 20.37
CA PRO A 526 -56.18 -24.07 19.61
C PRO A 526 -56.31 -25.21 18.60
N ASN A 527 -57.41 -25.84 18.68
CA ASN A 527 -58.09 -26.73 17.77
C ASN A 527 -58.34 -26.05 16.42
N ARG A 528 -57.99 -26.68 15.27
CA ARG A 528 -58.61 -26.34 13.99
C ARG A 528 -58.48 -27.44 12.96
N GLN A 529 -59.51 -28.06 12.79
CA GLN A 529 -60.40 -28.18 11.60
C GLN A 529 -59.73 -28.52 10.24
N ARG A 530 -60.05 -29.70 9.86
CA ARG A 530 -60.08 -30.32 8.52
C ARG A 530 -60.86 -29.46 7.50
N ARG A 531 -60.33 -29.31 6.31
CA ARG A 531 -60.93 -29.24 4.97
C ARG A 531 -59.77 -29.23 4.01
N GLY A 532 -59.60 -30.06 3.04
CA GLY A 532 -60.52 -30.69 2.11
C GLY A 532 -59.94 -30.52 0.70
N ARG A 533 -59.46 -31.59 0.12
CA ARG A 533 -59.46 -31.91 -1.34
C ARG A 533 -58.95 -30.87 -2.34
N ARG A 534 -57.95 -31.18 -3.15
CA ARG A 534 -58.12 -31.83 -4.47
C ARG A 534 -56.79 -32.04 -5.20
N ARG A 535 -56.62 -33.24 -5.63
CA ARG A 535 -55.81 -33.82 -6.69
C ARG A 535 -55.59 -32.88 -7.89
N ARG A 536 -54.35 -32.83 -8.39
CA ARG A 536 -54.06 -33.04 -9.82
C ARG A 536 -52.65 -33.64 -9.99
N ARG A 537 -52.66 -34.87 -10.43
CA ARG A 537 -51.51 -35.57 -11.02
C ARG A 537 -51.23 -34.93 -12.38
N LYS A 538 -49.98 -34.69 -12.72
CA LYS A 538 -49.48 -34.80 -14.07
C LYS A 538 -48.13 -35.51 -14.04
N ARG A 539 -48.15 -36.72 -14.58
CA ARG A 539 -47.03 -37.53 -15.08
C ARG A 539 -46.38 -36.79 -16.24
N TRP A 540 -45.16 -37.02 -16.39
CA TRP A 540 -44.35 -37.15 -17.64
C TRP A 540 -42.91 -37.08 -17.16
N GLY A 541 -41.94 -37.94 -17.44
CA GLY A 541 -41.70 -38.92 -18.53
C GLY A 541 -40.18 -39.09 -18.54
N ARG A 542 -39.71 -40.27 -18.13
CA ARG A 542 -38.29 -40.65 -18.22
C ARG A 542 -37.95 -40.71 -19.72
N GLN A 543 -36.86 -40.08 -20.13
CA GLN A 543 -36.15 -40.48 -21.34
C GLN A 543 -34.70 -40.76 -21.02
N ARG A 544 -34.37 -42.07 -21.10
CA ARG A 544 -33.00 -42.60 -21.23
C ARG A 544 -32.53 -42.33 -22.64
N TRP A 545 -31.34 -41.87 -22.84
CA TRP A 545 -30.65 -41.98 -24.10
C TRP A 545 -29.36 -42.77 -23.92
N HIS A 546 -29.27 -43.88 -24.67
CA HIS A 546 -28.09 -44.73 -24.88
C HIS A 546 -27.24 -44.19 -26.04
N PRO A 547 -25.94 -44.54 -26.09
CA PRO A 547 -25.02 -44.05 -27.11
C PRO A 547 -25.05 -44.91 -28.36
N ARG A 548 -25.00 -44.27 -29.51
CA ARG A 548 -24.75 -44.97 -30.80
C ARG A 548 -23.33 -44.71 -31.25
N GLN A 549 -22.57 -45.77 -31.30
CA GLN A 549 -21.37 -45.96 -32.15
C GLN A 549 -21.72 -45.77 -33.62
N ARG A 550 -20.90 -45.09 -34.40
CA ARG A 550 -20.73 -45.33 -35.81
C ARG A 550 -19.25 -45.33 -36.20
N ARG A 551 -18.86 -46.51 -36.69
CA ARG A 551 -17.65 -46.84 -37.40
C ARG A 551 -17.63 -46.15 -38.78
N GLY A 552 -16.41 -45.84 -39.27
CA GLY A 552 -16.02 -46.12 -40.66
C GLY A 552 -15.71 -44.94 -41.53
N ARG A 553 -14.48 -44.66 -41.85
CA ARG A 553 -13.83 -45.07 -43.09
C ARG A 553 -12.44 -44.50 -43.26
N ARG A 554 -11.52 -45.41 -43.50
CA ARG A 554 -10.15 -45.16 -43.95
C ARG A 554 -10.16 -44.48 -45.34
N ARG A 555 -9.30 -43.48 -45.55
CA ARG A 555 -8.62 -43.27 -46.84
C ARG A 555 -7.14 -42.97 -46.61
N ARG A 556 -6.33 -43.77 -47.29
CA ARG A 556 -4.86 -43.71 -47.42
C ARG A 556 -4.46 -42.64 -48.43
N ARG A 557 -3.19 -42.30 -48.34
CA ARG A 557 -2.27 -41.63 -49.31
C ARG A 557 -2.12 -40.14 -49.04
N ASP A 558 -0.93 -39.54 -48.97
CA ASP A 558 0.35 -39.82 -49.63
C ASP A 558 1.52 -39.26 -48.83
N ARG A 559 2.66 -39.87 -49.07
CA ARG A 559 3.99 -39.54 -48.54
C ARG A 559 4.47 -38.18 -49.09
N GLY A 560 4.94 -37.31 -48.22
CA GLY A 560 5.78 -36.18 -48.55
C GLY A 560 6.88 -36.05 -47.49
N ASN A 561 8.12 -36.29 -47.89
CA ASN A 561 9.36 -36.23 -47.13
C ASN A 561 9.60 -34.80 -46.58
N PRO A 562 9.93 -34.58 -45.31
CA PRO A 562 10.44 -33.29 -44.89
C PRO A 562 11.97 -33.24 -45.02
N VAL A 563 12.41 -32.22 -45.72
CA VAL A 563 13.79 -31.73 -45.85
C VAL A 563 14.31 -31.31 -44.47
N ARG A 564 15.46 -31.90 -44.07
CA ARG A 564 16.23 -31.47 -42.88
C ARG A 564 16.85 -30.10 -43.13
N PRO A 565 16.74 -29.13 -42.19
CA PRO A 565 17.62 -27.97 -42.21
C PRO A 565 18.97 -28.30 -41.55
N ALA A 566 20.02 -27.77 -42.17
CA ALA A 566 21.43 -27.95 -41.85
C ALA A 566 21.77 -27.41 -40.43
N ARG A 567 22.68 -28.13 -39.76
CA ARG A 567 23.34 -27.71 -38.51
C ARG A 567 24.22 -26.49 -38.74
N PRO A 568 24.16 -25.45 -37.88
CA PRO A 568 25.21 -24.44 -37.88
C PRO A 568 26.46 -24.94 -37.14
N THR A 569 27.59 -24.66 -37.75
CA THR A 569 28.97 -24.94 -37.34
C THR A 569 29.29 -24.32 -35.95
N ARG A 570 29.97 -25.13 -35.14
CA ARG A 570 30.58 -24.74 -33.86
C ARG A 570 31.64 -23.63 -34.11
N SER A 571 31.41 -22.44 -33.57
CA SER A 571 32.46 -21.44 -33.34
C SER A 571 33.14 -21.71 -32.01
N ALA A 572 34.48 -21.64 -32.00
CA ALA A 572 35.40 -21.92 -30.92
C ALA A 572 35.16 -21.08 -29.69
N ARG A 573 35.20 -21.72 -28.51
CA ARG A 573 35.25 -21.06 -27.19
C ARG A 573 36.63 -20.42 -26.97
N PRO A 574 36.73 -19.18 -26.48
CA PRO A 574 37.98 -18.66 -25.96
C PRO A 574 38.33 -19.30 -24.59
N ALA A 575 39.61 -19.61 -24.42
CA ALA A 575 40.21 -20.23 -23.24
C ALA A 575 40.03 -19.39 -21.97
N ARG A 576 39.62 -20.03 -20.86
CA ARG A 576 39.62 -19.45 -19.50
C ARG A 576 41.06 -19.33 -18.99
N PRO A 577 41.45 -18.20 -18.34
CA PRO A 577 42.74 -18.13 -17.64
C PRO A 577 42.70 -18.97 -16.36
N ARG A 578 43.76 -19.76 -16.15
CA ARG A 578 43.99 -20.55 -14.93
C ARG A 578 44.22 -19.62 -13.74
N LEU A 579 43.36 -19.69 -12.73
CA LEU A 579 43.64 -19.16 -11.38
C LEU A 579 44.58 -20.13 -10.65
N THR A 580 45.82 -19.72 -10.43
CA THR A 580 46.77 -20.35 -9.52
C THR A 580 46.35 -20.10 -8.07
N ARG A 581 46.19 -21.20 -7.31
CA ARG A 581 45.95 -21.18 -5.86
C ARG A 581 47.23 -20.70 -5.13
N PRO A 582 47.15 -19.80 -4.15
CA PRO A 582 48.26 -19.60 -3.23
C PRO A 582 48.20 -20.63 -2.09
N ASN A 583 49.38 -21.21 -1.86
CA ASN A 583 49.73 -22.22 -0.89
C ASN A 583 49.53 -21.68 0.56
N ARG A 584 48.78 -22.40 1.39
CA ARG A 584 48.74 -22.20 2.83
C ARG A 584 49.96 -22.84 3.47
N ARG A 585 50.84 -22.05 4.03
CA ARG A 585 51.72 -22.43 5.16
C ARG A 585 51.76 -21.25 6.12
N GLY A 586 51.20 -21.41 7.31
CA GLY A 586 51.40 -20.53 8.43
C GLY A 586 52.77 -20.73 9.10
N PRO A 587 53.19 -19.77 9.83
CA PRO A 587 53.92 -20.06 11.05
C PRO A 587 53.40 -19.33 12.29
N ARG A 588 53.43 -20.08 13.31
CA ARG A 588 53.52 -19.96 14.76
C ARG A 588 53.89 -18.58 15.32
N ASN A 589 53.09 -18.19 16.33
CA ASN A 589 53.45 -17.20 17.35
C ASN A 589 54.80 -17.49 18.03
N PRO A 590 55.51 -16.47 18.51
CA PRO A 590 55.67 -16.35 19.93
C PRO A 590 55.46 -14.95 20.51
N GLU A 591 55.07 -14.97 21.76
CA GLU A 591 54.89 -13.90 22.71
C GLU A 591 56.06 -12.96 22.90
N LYS A 592 55.72 -11.80 23.48
CA LYS A 592 56.40 -10.98 24.48
C LYS A 592 56.80 -9.57 24.06
N GLY A 593 56.28 -8.64 24.82
CA GLY A 593 57.12 -7.65 25.45
C GLY A 593 56.92 -6.18 25.07
N TRP A 594 56.17 -5.44 25.87
CA TRP A 594 56.42 -4.09 26.38
C TRP A 594 57.28 -3.11 25.56
N SER A 595 56.76 -1.91 25.25
CA SER A 595 57.35 -0.67 25.80
C SER A 595 56.71 0.58 25.18
N THR A 596 56.26 1.45 26.05
CA THR A 596 55.96 2.88 25.94
C THR A 596 57.12 3.64 25.27
N ARG A 597 56.83 4.58 24.36
CA ARG A 597 57.37 5.92 24.32
C ARG A 597 56.72 6.78 23.25
N GLY A 598 56.29 7.97 23.69
CA GLY A 598 55.77 9.04 22.87
C GLY A 598 56.84 9.72 21.99
N ALA A 599 56.38 10.35 20.95
CA ALA A 599 57.10 11.44 20.30
C ALA A 599 56.12 12.38 19.62
N ASN A 600 56.06 13.58 20.15
CA ASN A 600 55.61 14.80 19.51
C ASN A 600 56.33 15.05 18.20
N ILE A 601 55.68 15.44 17.13
CA ILE A 601 56.28 16.26 16.08
C ILE A 601 55.30 17.33 15.60
N ARG A 602 55.70 18.49 15.80
CA ARG A 602 55.45 19.87 15.48
C ARG A 602 54.95 20.15 14.06
N TRP A 603 54.08 21.14 14.01
CA TRP A 603 53.73 22.07 12.94
C TRP A 603 54.94 22.62 12.17
N ALA A 604 54.80 22.76 10.87
CA ALA A 604 55.53 23.76 10.08
C ALA A 604 54.57 24.39 9.07
N GLN A 605 54.18 25.64 9.35
CA GLN A 605 53.69 26.61 8.38
C GLN A 605 54.80 26.95 7.37
N ARG A 606 54.47 27.09 6.11
CA ARG A 606 55.12 28.04 5.21
C ARG A 606 54.09 28.76 4.33
N HIS A 607 54.00 30.05 4.56
CA HIS A 607 53.60 31.08 3.63
C HIS A 607 54.53 31.09 2.41
N THR A 608 54.03 31.35 1.23
CA THR A 608 54.57 32.38 0.32
C THR A 608 53.55 32.69 -0.78
N SER A 609 53.23 33.94 -0.83
CA SER A 609 52.72 34.87 -1.80
C SER A 609 53.18 34.64 -3.27
N VAL A 610 52.32 34.76 -4.23
CA VAL A 610 52.21 35.82 -5.24
C VAL A 610 50.80 35.73 -5.82
#